data_3b8d306c613925b43d85b9909d280f5f
#
_entry.id   3b8d306c613925b43d85b9909d280f5f
#
_cell.length_a   1.000
_cell.length_b   1.000
_cell.length_c   1.000
_cell.angle_alpha   90.00
_cell.angle_beta   90.00
_cell.angle_gamma   90.00
#
_symmetry.space_group_name_H-M   'P 1'
#
loop_
_entity.id
_entity.type
_entity.pdbx_description
1 polymer ?
#
loop_
_entity_poly.entity_id
_entity_poly.type
_entity_poly.pdbx_seq_one_letter_code
_entity_poly.pdbx_strand_id
1 'polypeptide(L)'
;MAVVSPVVPGRGVECVVSIRPGPWPEIPEATVRAARAAAGKGAYPLAMRVRDELGEVFADEAFAGAFGARGRPGWSPGRLALVTVLQMAEDLTDRAAAARVRFGMDWKYALGLELDDEGFDSSVLAEFRSRLVEHGLEEKALDLLLAALRERGLVGGGGRQRTDSTHVLAAVRDLNRLELAGESVRACLEALAAAAPDWLAASFEVAGWSKRYTARVDSWRLPTSSTRRDELAAAYGRDGFALLKAVYAPGAPGWLAELPAVDVLRRVLVQNYIRTTTSGGREVVKRREADTDGLPPGRVRLTSPYDLDARTGGKRDLFWNGYKVHISETCDIPGEDMATASGSAAVRPGDAPTPTGDLPNIITNVATTDATVPDTAMTEPIHTRLAARGLLPAEHYLDSGYPSTELITGSAARFGVTLVTPLLADQSPQARAGNGFEKSAFTIDFDREQATCPQGQRSSSWNPVSQRGTDTIVITFAAATCTPCPVRQLCTTSKARRRQLTIYPRD
;
A
#
# COMPACT_ATOMS: atom_id res chain seq x y z
N MET A 1 -3.25 12.40 -5.17
CA MET A 1 -2.46 12.45 -6.41
C MET A 1 -1.39 11.37 -6.31
N ALA A 2 -1.64 10.21 -6.90
CA ALA A 2 -0.65 9.15 -7.02
C ALA A 2 0.35 9.59 -8.10
N VAL A 3 1.60 9.79 -7.71
CA VAL A 3 2.69 10.04 -8.64
C VAL A 3 3.11 8.69 -9.20
N VAL A 4 2.58 8.37 -10.37
CA VAL A 4 3.09 7.26 -11.17
C VAL A 4 4.45 7.71 -11.70
N SER A 5 5.51 7.02 -11.28
CA SER A 5 6.85 7.21 -11.85
C SER A 5 6.81 6.80 -13.33
N PRO A 6 7.31 7.63 -14.26
CA PRO A 6 7.39 7.23 -15.66
C PRO A 6 8.43 6.13 -15.83
N VAL A 7 7.98 4.96 -16.24
CA VAL A 7 8.87 3.93 -16.80
C VAL A 7 9.39 4.47 -18.12
N VAL A 8 10.71 4.66 -18.21
CA VAL A 8 11.37 5.02 -19.48
C VAL A 8 11.30 3.79 -20.40
N PRO A 9 10.66 3.86 -21.55
CA PRO A 9 10.62 2.73 -22.49
C PRO A 9 12.01 2.53 -23.10
N GLY A 10 12.64 1.42 -22.75
CA GLY A 10 13.75 0.89 -23.57
C GLY A 10 13.18 0.56 -24.96
N ARG A 11 13.72 1.15 -26.02
CA ARG A 11 13.35 0.83 -27.40
C ARG A 11 13.83 -0.58 -27.78
N GLY A 12 13.19 -1.60 -27.20
CA GLY A 12 13.08 -2.90 -27.84
C GLY A 12 11.89 -2.80 -28.82
N VAL A 13 11.95 -3.48 -29.94
CA VAL A 13 10.80 -3.59 -30.85
C VAL A 13 9.64 -4.14 -30.02
N GLU A 14 8.76 -3.25 -29.55
CA GLU A 14 7.52 -3.65 -28.87
C GLU A 14 6.71 -4.46 -29.86
N CYS A 15 6.66 -5.77 -29.62
CA CYS A 15 5.73 -6.63 -30.31
C CYS A 15 4.33 -6.23 -29.83
N VAL A 16 3.69 -5.28 -30.53
CA VAL A 16 2.38 -4.76 -30.16
C VAL A 16 1.41 -5.92 -30.25
N VAL A 17 0.94 -6.37 -29.09
CA VAL A 17 -0.13 -7.37 -28.99
C VAL A 17 -1.45 -6.65 -29.21
N SER A 18 -2.25 -7.15 -30.17
CA SER A 18 -3.58 -6.63 -30.46
C SER A 18 -4.66 -7.57 -29.95
N ILE A 19 -5.81 -6.99 -29.61
CA ILE A 19 -7.01 -7.75 -29.32
C ILE A 19 -8.16 -7.30 -30.24
N ARG A 20 -9.09 -8.20 -30.46
CA ARG A 20 -10.40 -7.90 -31.03
C ARG A 20 -11.43 -8.29 -29.99
N PRO A 21 -11.91 -7.33 -29.18
CA PRO A 21 -12.91 -7.60 -28.18
C PRO A 21 -14.15 -8.26 -28.80
N GLY A 22 -14.68 -9.24 -28.12
CA GLY A 22 -15.88 -9.93 -28.54
C GLY A 22 -16.37 -10.88 -27.45
N PRO A 23 -17.61 -11.38 -27.58
CA PRO A 23 -18.17 -12.28 -26.58
C PRO A 23 -17.35 -13.56 -26.46
N TRP A 24 -17.32 -14.13 -25.27
CA TRP A 24 -16.66 -15.40 -25.05
C TRP A 24 -17.30 -16.49 -25.92
N PRO A 25 -16.49 -17.40 -26.48
CA PRO A 25 -17.04 -18.48 -27.32
C PRO A 25 -17.95 -19.38 -26.47
N GLU A 26 -18.92 -19.98 -27.15
CA GLU A 26 -19.66 -21.08 -26.57
C GLU A 26 -18.71 -22.24 -26.23
N ILE A 27 -19.05 -22.99 -25.20
CA ILE A 27 -18.20 -24.11 -24.80
C ILE A 27 -18.35 -25.23 -25.79
N PRO A 28 -17.26 -25.71 -26.43
CA PRO A 28 -17.34 -26.79 -27.43
C PRO A 28 -18.00 -28.05 -26.85
N GLU A 29 -18.89 -28.70 -27.59
CA GLU A 29 -19.62 -29.88 -27.12
C GLU A 29 -18.73 -31.00 -26.64
N ALA A 30 -17.57 -31.21 -27.27
CA ALA A 30 -16.61 -32.23 -26.87
C ALA A 30 -16.05 -31.91 -25.46
N THR A 31 -15.72 -30.64 -25.22
CA THR A 31 -15.26 -30.16 -23.93
C THR A 31 -16.33 -30.29 -22.84
N VAL A 32 -17.59 -29.93 -23.17
CA VAL A 32 -18.73 -30.10 -22.25
C VAL A 32 -18.87 -31.55 -21.82
N ARG A 33 -18.89 -32.48 -22.80
CA ARG A 33 -19.03 -33.93 -22.53
C ARG A 33 -17.88 -34.47 -21.68
N ALA A 34 -16.64 -34.12 -22.04
CA ALA A 34 -15.46 -34.60 -21.34
C ALA A 34 -15.39 -34.05 -19.91
N ALA A 35 -15.57 -32.75 -19.73
CA ALA A 35 -15.50 -32.10 -18.40
C ALA A 35 -16.60 -32.60 -17.46
N ARG A 36 -17.85 -32.73 -17.94
CA ARG A 36 -18.96 -33.25 -17.13
C ARG A 36 -18.78 -34.72 -16.79
N ALA A 37 -18.26 -35.55 -17.72
CA ALA A 37 -17.96 -36.94 -17.45
C ALA A 37 -16.86 -37.07 -16.39
N ALA A 38 -15.81 -36.26 -16.47
CA ALA A 38 -14.72 -36.26 -15.49
C ALA A 38 -15.13 -35.74 -14.10
N ALA A 39 -16.00 -34.77 -14.02
CA ALA A 39 -16.55 -34.26 -12.74
C ALA A 39 -17.42 -35.31 -12.05
N GLY A 40 -18.09 -36.20 -12.82
CA GLY A 40 -18.92 -37.27 -12.28
C GLY A 40 -20.03 -36.76 -11.36
N LYS A 41 -20.31 -37.54 -10.28
CA LYS A 41 -21.28 -37.20 -9.23
C LYS A 41 -20.65 -36.48 -8.03
N GLY A 42 -19.37 -36.15 -8.10
CA GLY A 42 -18.62 -35.48 -7.03
C GLY A 42 -18.87 -33.98 -6.95
N ALA A 43 -18.02 -33.29 -6.16
CA ALA A 43 -18.05 -31.84 -6.09
C ALA A 43 -17.68 -31.24 -7.46
N TYR A 44 -18.55 -30.38 -7.98
CA TYR A 44 -18.36 -29.73 -9.26
C TYR A 44 -17.18 -28.75 -9.20
N PRO A 45 -16.17 -28.84 -10.09
CA PRO A 45 -14.96 -28.03 -10.04
C PRO A 45 -15.26 -26.53 -10.03
N LEU A 46 -14.49 -25.75 -9.25
CA LEU A 46 -14.69 -24.31 -9.12
C LEU A 46 -14.73 -23.60 -10.48
N ALA A 47 -13.81 -23.92 -11.38
CA ALA A 47 -13.73 -23.31 -12.70
C ALA A 47 -15.03 -23.49 -13.51
N MET A 48 -15.62 -24.68 -13.49
CA MET A 48 -16.87 -24.96 -14.17
C MET A 48 -18.04 -24.22 -13.52
N ARG A 49 -18.11 -24.18 -12.18
CA ARG A 49 -19.15 -23.44 -11.46
C ARG A 49 -19.10 -21.94 -11.75
N VAL A 50 -17.90 -21.34 -11.77
CA VAL A 50 -17.73 -19.93 -12.13
C VAL A 50 -18.31 -19.65 -13.53
N ARG A 51 -18.04 -20.52 -14.51
CA ARG A 51 -18.59 -20.36 -15.87
C ARG A 51 -20.11 -20.49 -15.92
N ASP A 52 -20.66 -21.49 -15.22
CA ASP A 52 -22.09 -21.76 -15.26
C ASP A 52 -22.91 -20.72 -14.48
N GLU A 53 -22.42 -20.28 -13.33
CA GLU A 53 -23.13 -19.38 -12.43
C GLU A 53 -22.91 -17.89 -12.75
N LEU A 54 -21.71 -17.50 -13.18
CA LEU A 54 -21.36 -16.12 -13.44
C LEU A 54 -21.29 -15.75 -14.92
N GLY A 55 -21.09 -16.74 -15.81
CA GLY A 55 -21.00 -16.49 -17.24
C GLY A 55 -19.72 -15.73 -17.63
N GLU A 56 -19.86 -14.74 -18.50
CA GLU A 56 -18.77 -13.86 -18.94
C GLU A 56 -18.58 -12.68 -17.97
N VAL A 57 -17.97 -12.93 -16.81
CA VAL A 57 -17.72 -11.87 -15.80
C VAL A 57 -16.71 -10.84 -16.27
N PHE A 58 -15.70 -11.28 -17.03
CA PHE A 58 -14.57 -10.46 -17.47
C PHE A 58 -14.64 -10.23 -18.99
N ALA A 59 -15.48 -9.30 -19.41
CA ALA A 59 -15.59 -8.95 -20.82
C ALA A 59 -14.28 -8.31 -21.34
N ASP A 60 -13.87 -8.65 -22.56
CA ASP A 60 -12.63 -8.15 -23.20
C ASP A 60 -12.62 -6.63 -23.33
N GLU A 61 -13.78 -6.02 -23.57
CA GLU A 61 -13.96 -4.57 -23.71
C GLU A 61 -13.47 -3.81 -22.48
N ALA A 62 -13.60 -4.41 -21.31
CA ALA A 62 -13.18 -3.78 -20.05
C ALA A 62 -11.66 -3.59 -19.95
N PHE A 63 -10.90 -4.33 -20.75
CA PHE A 63 -9.43 -4.31 -20.78
C PHE A 63 -8.88 -3.72 -22.08
N ALA A 64 -9.73 -3.37 -23.05
CA ALA A 64 -9.31 -2.96 -24.39
C ALA A 64 -8.30 -1.80 -24.39
N GLY A 65 -8.38 -0.89 -23.40
CA GLY A 65 -7.46 0.24 -23.27
C GLY A 65 -5.98 -0.13 -23.04
N ALA A 66 -5.71 -1.35 -22.58
CA ALA A 66 -4.34 -1.84 -22.37
C ALA A 66 -3.73 -2.54 -23.60
N PHE A 67 -4.46 -2.65 -24.72
CA PHE A 67 -4.04 -3.39 -25.89
C PHE A 67 -4.17 -2.56 -27.16
N GLY A 68 -3.30 -2.82 -28.14
CA GLY A 68 -3.38 -2.19 -29.45
C GLY A 68 -4.50 -2.74 -30.34
N ALA A 69 -4.98 -1.92 -31.27
CA ALA A 69 -5.90 -2.39 -32.33
C ALA A 69 -5.18 -3.12 -33.47
N ARG A 70 -3.86 -2.99 -33.58
CA ARG A 70 -3.00 -3.60 -34.61
C ARG A 70 -1.81 -4.27 -33.93
N GLY A 71 -1.41 -5.43 -34.45
CA GLY A 71 -0.28 -6.20 -33.93
C GLY A 71 -0.55 -7.70 -34.05
N ARG A 72 0.27 -8.50 -33.39
CA ARG A 72 0.06 -9.95 -33.28
C ARG A 72 -1.21 -10.22 -32.46
N PRO A 73 -2.15 -11.05 -32.90
CA PRO A 73 -3.31 -11.42 -32.10
C PRO A 73 -2.89 -12.01 -30.75
N GLY A 74 -3.40 -11.44 -29.67
CA GLY A 74 -3.21 -11.92 -28.31
C GLY A 74 -4.35 -12.78 -27.80
N TRP A 75 -4.16 -13.35 -26.63
CA TRP A 75 -5.23 -14.01 -25.89
C TRP A 75 -6.25 -12.99 -25.39
N SER A 76 -7.50 -13.42 -25.27
CA SER A 76 -8.58 -12.65 -24.66
C SER A 76 -8.18 -12.20 -23.26
N PRO A 77 -8.13 -10.89 -22.98
CA PRO A 77 -7.76 -10.37 -21.66
C PRO A 77 -8.80 -10.72 -20.60
N GLY A 78 -10.08 -10.83 -20.95
CA GLY A 78 -11.10 -11.29 -20.03
C GLY A 78 -10.88 -12.74 -19.60
N ARG A 79 -10.50 -13.63 -20.54
CA ARG A 79 -10.14 -15.00 -20.18
C ARG A 79 -8.84 -15.07 -19.38
N LEU A 80 -7.84 -14.22 -19.66
CA LEU A 80 -6.64 -14.12 -18.83
C LEU A 80 -6.94 -13.62 -17.42
N ALA A 81 -7.90 -12.71 -17.26
CA ALA A 81 -8.38 -12.28 -15.96
C ALA A 81 -9.01 -13.45 -15.17
N LEU A 82 -9.86 -14.27 -15.82
CA LEU A 82 -10.39 -15.48 -15.18
C LEU A 82 -9.29 -16.48 -14.83
N VAL A 83 -8.33 -16.71 -15.71
CA VAL A 83 -7.16 -17.56 -15.43
C VAL A 83 -6.42 -17.06 -14.19
N THR A 84 -6.21 -15.75 -14.07
CA THR A 84 -5.53 -15.16 -12.90
C THR A 84 -6.32 -15.39 -11.61
N VAL A 85 -7.65 -15.25 -11.64
CA VAL A 85 -8.52 -15.52 -10.49
C VAL A 85 -8.45 -17.00 -10.09
N LEU A 86 -8.58 -17.92 -11.05
CA LEU A 86 -8.49 -19.36 -10.80
C LEU A 86 -7.08 -19.77 -10.34
N GLN A 87 -6.04 -19.17 -10.89
CA GLN A 87 -4.66 -19.35 -10.47
C GLN A 87 -4.47 -19.03 -8.97
N MET A 88 -5.01 -17.91 -8.52
CA MET A 88 -4.94 -17.51 -7.11
C MET A 88 -5.80 -18.41 -6.21
N ALA A 89 -6.98 -18.82 -6.68
CA ALA A 89 -7.86 -19.71 -5.93
C ALA A 89 -7.27 -21.13 -5.73
N GLU A 90 -6.45 -21.60 -6.67
CA GLU A 90 -5.79 -22.90 -6.62
C GLU A 90 -4.30 -22.80 -6.14
N ASP A 91 -3.82 -21.60 -5.77
CA ASP A 91 -2.43 -21.33 -5.36
C ASP A 91 -1.37 -21.83 -6.35
N LEU A 92 -1.54 -21.48 -7.64
CA LEU A 92 -0.70 -21.96 -8.72
C LEU A 92 0.35 -20.94 -9.13
N THR A 93 1.53 -21.43 -9.52
CA THR A 93 2.52 -20.61 -10.27
C THR A 93 2.04 -20.34 -11.69
N ASP A 94 2.61 -19.34 -12.37
CA ASP A 94 2.29 -19.04 -13.79
C ASP A 94 2.45 -20.28 -14.69
N ARG A 95 3.50 -21.06 -14.49
CA ARG A 95 3.73 -22.30 -15.24
C ARG A 95 2.66 -23.36 -14.97
N ALA A 96 2.26 -23.51 -13.71
CA ALA A 96 1.21 -24.45 -13.34
C ALA A 96 -0.15 -23.99 -13.89
N ALA A 97 -0.47 -22.69 -13.83
CA ALA A 97 -1.68 -22.14 -14.41
C ALA A 97 -1.74 -22.35 -15.94
N ALA A 98 -0.66 -22.06 -16.65
CA ALA A 98 -0.59 -22.34 -18.10
C ALA A 98 -0.75 -23.83 -18.41
N ALA A 99 -0.17 -24.72 -17.59
CA ALA A 99 -0.38 -26.16 -17.70
C ALA A 99 -1.85 -26.56 -17.42
N ARG A 100 -2.52 -25.91 -16.45
CA ARG A 100 -3.96 -26.13 -16.19
C ARG A 100 -4.82 -25.71 -17.38
N VAL A 101 -4.52 -24.59 -18.04
CA VAL A 101 -5.21 -24.20 -19.29
C VAL A 101 -5.03 -25.25 -20.37
N ARG A 102 -3.81 -25.80 -20.51
CA ARG A 102 -3.49 -26.80 -21.55
C ARG A 102 -4.11 -28.18 -21.29
N PHE A 103 -4.08 -28.64 -20.04
CA PHE A 103 -4.42 -30.03 -19.70
C PHE A 103 -5.66 -30.20 -18.82
N GLY A 104 -6.17 -29.12 -18.19
CA GLY A 104 -7.32 -29.17 -17.31
C GLY A 104 -8.65 -29.08 -18.05
N MET A 105 -9.44 -30.14 -18.04
CA MET A 105 -10.75 -30.17 -18.71
C MET A 105 -11.73 -29.15 -18.11
N ASP A 106 -11.69 -28.95 -16.80
CA ASP A 106 -12.49 -27.97 -16.07
C ASP A 106 -12.10 -26.53 -16.44
N TRP A 107 -10.81 -26.24 -16.64
CA TRP A 107 -10.35 -24.94 -17.08
C TRP A 107 -10.66 -24.69 -18.56
N LYS A 108 -10.53 -25.73 -19.43
CA LYS A 108 -10.96 -25.62 -20.82
C LYS A 108 -12.47 -25.35 -20.94
N TYR A 109 -13.26 -25.98 -20.08
CA TYR A 109 -14.69 -25.70 -19.96
C TYR A 109 -14.94 -24.25 -19.59
N ALA A 110 -14.30 -23.76 -18.53
CA ALA A 110 -14.47 -22.39 -18.04
C ALA A 110 -14.10 -21.33 -19.10
N LEU A 111 -13.06 -21.61 -19.88
CA LEU A 111 -12.52 -20.67 -20.88
C LEU A 111 -13.13 -20.84 -22.27
N GLY A 112 -14.02 -21.83 -22.49
CA GLY A 112 -14.62 -22.12 -23.79
C GLY A 112 -13.59 -22.59 -24.83
N LEU A 113 -12.65 -23.47 -24.43
CA LEU A 113 -11.58 -24.01 -25.30
C LEU A 113 -11.88 -25.41 -25.80
N GLU A 114 -11.36 -25.73 -26.99
CA GLU A 114 -11.34 -27.11 -27.50
C GLU A 114 -10.42 -27.98 -26.62
N LEU A 115 -10.65 -29.30 -26.67
CA LEU A 115 -9.85 -30.26 -25.91
C LEU A 115 -8.38 -30.30 -26.33
N ASP A 116 -8.10 -30.04 -27.60
CA ASP A 116 -6.77 -30.01 -28.22
C ASP A 116 -6.13 -28.61 -28.22
N ASP A 117 -6.80 -27.60 -27.68
CA ASP A 117 -6.23 -26.24 -27.56
C ASP A 117 -4.92 -26.30 -26.77
N GLU A 118 -3.84 -25.77 -27.35
CA GLU A 118 -2.50 -25.82 -26.75
C GLU A 118 -2.28 -24.83 -25.61
N GLY A 119 -3.23 -23.91 -25.33
CA GLY A 119 -3.10 -22.87 -24.35
C GLY A 119 -2.08 -21.81 -24.74
N PHE A 120 -1.32 -21.31 -23.77
CA PHE A 120 -0.34 -20.24 -23.95
C PHE A 120 0.93 -20.50 -23.11
N ASP A 121 2.01 -19.77 -23.45
CA ASP A 121 3.23 -19.76 -22.63
C ASP A 121 3.01 -18.98 -21.34
N SER A 122 3.59 -19.45 -20.25
CA SER A 122 3.44 -18.85 -18.91
C SER A 122 3.82 -17.37 -18.83
N SER A 123 4.69 -16.87 -19.73
CA SER A 123 5.07 -15.46 -19.82
C SER A 123 3.89 -14.54 -20.14
N VAL A 124 2.86 -15.06 -20.80
CA VAL A 124 1.63 -14.30 -21.16
C VAL A 124 0.94 -13.76 -19.89
N LEU A 125 0.93 -14.53 -18.79
CA LEU A 125 0.33 -14.06 -17.53
C LEU A 125 1.14 -12.91 -16.90
N ALA A 126 2.46 -12.99 -16.95
CA ALA A 126 3.31 -11.90 -16.48
C ALA A 126 3.15 -10.63 -17.32
N GLU A 127 3.14 -10.78 -18.67
CA GLU A 127 2.88 -9.67 -19.59
C GLU A 127 1.49 -9.05 -19.38
N PHE A 128 0.47 -9.88 -19.19
CA PHE A 128 -0.90 -9.42 -18.92
C PHE A 128 -0.95 -8.54 -17.67
N ARG A 129 -0.40 -9.02 -16.55
CA ARG A 129 -0.36 -8.26 -15.30
C ARG A 129 0.43 -6.95 -15.44
N SER A 130 1.58 -6.97 -16.11
CA SER A 130 2.37 -5.75 -16.37
C SER A 130 1.56 -4.72 -17.15
N ARG A 131 0.85 -5.15 -18.20
CA ARG A 131 -0.02 -4.26 -18.98
C ARG A 131 -1.14 -3.66 -18.15
N LEU A 132 -1.79 -4.45 -17.29
CA LEU A 132 -2.83 -3.91 -16.39
C LEU A 132 -2.26 -2.81 -15.50
N VAL A 133 -1.08 -3.01 -14.90
CA VAL A 133 -0.42 -2.00 -14.06
C VAL A 133 -0.03 -0.76 -14.85
N GLU A 134 0.57 -0.93 -16.04
CA GLU A 134 0.98 0.19 -16.91
C GLU A 134 -0.19 1.07 -17.35
N HIS A 135 -1.40 0.50 -17.43
CA HIS A 135 -2.61 1.20 -17.85
C HIS A 135 -3.58 1.52 -16.70
N GLY A 136 -3.20 1.30 -15.44
CA GLY A 136 -4.05 1.57 -14.27
C GLY A 136 -5.30 0.71 -14.19
N LEU A 137 -5.22 -0.54 -14.66
CA LEU A 137 -6.32 -1.52 -14.70
C LEU A 137 -6.15 -2.66 -13.69
N GLU A 138 -5.24 -2.52 -12.73
CA GLU A 138 -4.93 -3.55 -11.73
C GLU A 138 -6.12 -3.95 -10.87
N GLU A 139 -7.04 -3.02 -10.60
CA GLU A 139 -8.26 -3.28 -9.82
C GLU A 139 -9.44 -3.76 -10.70
N LYS A 140 -9.30 -3.79 -12.02
CA LYS A 140 -10.40 -4.01 -12.95
C LYS A 140 -11.10 -5.35 -12.77
N ALA A 141 -10.34 -6.40 -12.48
CA ALA A 141 -10.91 -7.73 -12.23
C ALA A 141 -11.80 -7.71 -10.96
N LEU A 142 -11.36 -7.04 -9.89
CA LEU A 142 -12.16 -6.88 -8.68
C LEU A 142 -13.43 -6.06 -8.97
N ASP A 143 -13.32 -4.96 -9.71
CA ASP A 143 -14.46 -4.10 -10.07
C ASP A 143 -15.54 -4.88 -10.83
N LEU A 144 -15.13 -5.67 -11.83
CA LEU A 144 -16.05 -6.49 -12.63
C LEU A 144 -16.73 -7.59 -11.81
N LEU A 145 -15.96 -8.27 -10.95
CA LEU A 145 -16.50 -9.27 -10.04
C LEU A 145 -17.53 -8.66 -9.08
N LEU A 146 -17.19 -7.53 -8.45
CA LEU A 146 -18.09 -6.84 -7.53
C LEU A 146 -19.36 -6.35 -8.25
N ALA A 147 -19.26 -5.86 -9.49
CA ALA A 147 -20.41 -5.49 -10.31
C ALA A 147 -21.33 -6.70 -10.56
N ALA A 148 -20.77 -7.85 -10.95
CA ALA A 148 -21.50 -9.07 -11.17
C ALA A 148 -22.18 -9.62 -9.91
N LEU A 149 -21.52 -9.51 -8.75
CA LEU A 149 -22.10 -9.89 -7.46
C LEU A 149 -23.22 -8.94 -7.04
N ARG A 150 -23.05 -7.64 -7.31
CA ARG A 150 -24.07 -6.63 -7.02
C ARG A 150 -25.33 -6.81 -7.87
N GLU A 151 -25.18 -7.10 -9.16
CA GLU A 151 -26.32 -7.41 -10.05
C GLU A 151 -27.13 -8.61 -9.55
N ARG A 152 -26.50 -9.54 -8.85
CA ARG A 152 -27.12 -10.72 -8.25
C ARG A 152 -27.65 -10.48 -6.82
N GLY A 153 -27.51 -9.27 -6.29
CA GLY A 153 -27.93 -8.94 -4.93
C GLY A 153 -27.06 -9.58 -3.82
N LEU A 154 -25.88 -10.09 -4.16
CA LEU A 154 -24.97 -10.73 -3.20
C LEU A 154 -24.08 -9.75 -2.44
N VAL A 155 -23.95 -8.51 -2.92
CA VAL A 155 -23.25 -7.41 -2.27
C VAL A 155 -23.96 -6.09 -2.62
N GLY A 156 -23.99 -5.17 -1.68
CA GLY A 156 -24.65 -3.86 -1.87
C GLY A 156 -24.06 -2.79 -0.97
N GLY A 157 -24.51 -1.54 -1.18
CA GLY A 157 -24.24 -0.43 -0.28
C GLY A 157 -25.21 -0.40 0.90
N GLY A 158 -24.92 0.42 1.91
CA GLY A 158 -25.80 0.66 3.07
C GLY A 158 -25.68 -0.32 4.22
N GLY A 159 -24.93 -1.43 4.05
CA GLY A 159 -24.65 -2.39 5.11
C GLY A 159 -23.46 -1.97 6.00
N ARG A 160 -22.86 -2.96 6.66
CA ARG A 160 -21.69 -2.80 7.50
C ARG A 160 -20.45 -3.29 6.77
N GLN A 161 -19.37 -2.55 6.87
CA GLN A 161 -18.06 -2.96 6.38
C GLN A 161 -16.99 -2.71 7.44
N ARG A 162 -15.92 -3.46 7.35
CA ARG A 162 -14.71 -3.23 8.15
C ARG A 162 -13.51 -3.06 7.26
N THR A 163 -12.55 -2.24 7.70
CA THR A 163 -11.23 -2.13 7.06
C THR A 163 -10.14 -2.31 8.08
N ASP A 164 -9.15 -3.11 7.73
CA ASP A 164 -7.91 -3.25 8.49
C ASP A 164 -6.71 -3.16 7.55
N SER A 165 -5.55 -2.85 8.14
CA SER A 165 -4.29 -2.80 7.42
C SER A 165 -3.33 -3.88 7.87
N THR A 166 -2.68 -4.51 6.90
CA THR A 166 -1.57 -5.43 7.18
C THR A 166 -0.33 -5.03 6.38
N HIS A 167 0.84 -5.49 6.84
CA HIS A 167 2.09 -5.24 6.13
C HIS A 167 2.27 -6.22 4.98
N VAL A 168 2.89 -5.73 3.91
CA VAL A 168 3.31 -6.53 2.76
C VAL A 168 4.80 -6.34 2.60
N LEU A 169 5.54 -7.44 2.63
CA LEU A 169 6.98 -7.41 2.43
C LEU A 169 7.30 -7.12 0.96
N ALA A 170 8.30 -6.28 0.73
CA ALA A 170 8.84 -6.13 -0.62
C ALA A 170 9.39 -7.46 -1.13
N ALA A 171 9.21 -7.73 -2.41
CA ALA A 171 9.75 -8.95 -3.05
C ALA A 171 11.29 -8.93 -3.17
N VAL A 172 11.90 -7.81 -2.83
CA VAL A 172 13.36 -7.64 -2.84
C VAL A 172 13.94 -7.94 -1.47
N ARG A 173 15.18 -8.45 -1.47
CA ARG A 173 15.91 -8.72 -0.22
C ARG A 173 16.10 -7.46 0.62
N ASP A 174 15.89 -7.56 1.93
CA ASP A 174 16.23 -6.52 2.88
C ASP A 174 17.74 -6.23 2.86
N LEU A 175 18.08 -4.97 2.67
CA LEU A 175 19.45 -4.50 2.64
C LEU A 175 19.73 -3.62 3.87
N ASN A 176 20.75 -3.97 4.63
CA ASN A 176 21.26 -3.01 5.60
C ASN A 176 21.91 -1.81 4.89
N ARG A 177 22.18 -0.73 5.63
CA ARG A 177 22.69 0.51 5.03
C ARG A 177 24.01 0.36 4.26
N LEU A 178 24.87 -0.58 4.66
CA LEU A 178 26.13 -0.84 3.98
C LEU A 178 25.89 -1.62 2.68
N GLU A 179 25.05 -2.64 2.73
CA GLU A 179 24.63 -3.38 1.55
C GLU A 179 23.91 -2.49 0.54
N LEU A 180 22.98 -1.64 1.00
CA LEU A 180 22.27 -0.69 0.14
C LEU A 180 23.22 0.22 -0.62
N ALA A 181 24.24 0.75 0.06
CA ALA A 181 25.23 1.60 -0.57
C ALA A 181 26.04 0.84 -1.64
N GLY A 182 26.57 -0.34 -1.29
CA GLY A 182 27.34 -1.16 -2.21
C GLY A 182 26.53 -1.66 -3.40
N GLU A 183 25.31 -2.13 -3.16
CA GLU A 183 24.40 -2.58 -4.23
C GLU A 183 23.96 -1.44 -5.16
N SER A 184 23.79 -0.22 -4.63
CA SER A 184 23.45 0.93 -5.48
C SER A 184 24.62 1.33 -6.39
N VAL A 185 25.87 1.25 -5.90
CA VAL A 185 27.04 1.45 -6.76
C VAL A 185 27.13 0.34 -7.81
N ARG A 186 26.92 -0.92 -7.40
CA ARG A 186 26.96 -2.06 -8.31
C ARG A 186 25.88 -1.97 -9.41
N ALA A 187 24.64 -1.67 -9.05
CA ALA A 187 23.54 -1.52 -9.99
C ALA A 187 23.78 -0.36 -10.98
N CYS A 188 24.35 0.75 -10.50
CA CYS A 188 24.73 1.87 -11.36
C CYS A 188 25.84 1.47 -12.35
N LEU A 189 26.87 0.74 -11.88
CA LEU A 189 27.93 0.22 -12.75
C LEU A 189 27.40 -0.74 -13.82
N GLU A 190 26.47 -1.65 -13.46
CA GLU A 190 25.85 -2.57 -14.41
C GLU A 190 25.05 -1.80 -15.49
N ALA A 191 24.28 -0.80 -15.08
CA ALA A 191 23.52 0.03 -16.01
C ALA A 191 24.45 0.82 -16.96
N LEU A 192 25.52 1.39 -16.44
CA LEU A 192 26.52 2.11 -17.24
C LEU A 192 27.30 1.16 -18.17
N ALA A 193 27.65 -0.03 -17.70
CA ALA A 193 28.33 -1.03 -18.52
C ALA A 193 27.44 -1.54 -19.67
N ALA A 194 26.13 -1.67 -19.43
CA ALA A 194 25.19 -2.07 -20.46
C ALA A 194 24.91 -0.96 -21.48
N ALA A 195 24.81 0.31 -21.01
CA ALA A 195 24.41 1.43 -21.84
C ALA A 195 25.58 2.12 -22.56
N ALA A 196 26.75 2.19 -21.94
CA ALA A 196 27.94 2.91 -22.45
C ALA A 196 29.26 2.23 -22.04
N PRO A 197 29.55 0.99 -22.49
CA PRO A 197 30.71 0.22 -22.06
C PRO A 197 32.03 0.93 -22.36
N ASP A 198 32.19 1.52 -23.54
CA ASP A 198 33.43 2.20 -23.95
C ASP A 198 33.68 3.46 -23.11
N TRP A 199 32.64 4.23 -22.82
CA TRP A 199 32.76 5.40 -21.96
C TRP A 199 33.18 4.99 -20.53
N LEU A 200 32.56 3.91 -19.99
CA LEU A 200 32.90 3.41 -18.68
C LEU A 200 34.32 2.94 -18.58
N ALA A 201 34.80 2.17 -19.58
CA ALA A 201 36.20 1.68 -19.66
C ALA A 201 37.19 2.81 -19.79
N ALA A 202 36.85 3.89 -20.52
CA ALA A 202 37.73 5.06 -20.66
C ALA A 202 37.74 5.94 -19.39
N SER A 203 36.68 5.92 -18.58
CA SER A 203 36.55 6.77 -17.39
C SER A 203 37.10 6.15 -16.11
N PHE A 204 37.18 4.80 -16.04
CA PHE A 204 37.53 4.09 -14.81
C PHE A 204 38.46 2.89 -15.08
N GLU A 205 39.35 2.63 -14.13
CA GLU A 205 40.16 1.39 -14.12
C GLU A 205 39.26 0.23 -13.61
N VAL A 206 38.58 -0.44 -14.54
CA VAL A 206 37.59 -1.48 -14.26
C VAL A 206 38.13 -2.62 -13.41
N ALA A 207 39.43 -2.98 -13.58
CA ALA A 207 40.06 -4.09 -12.85
C ALA A 207 40.08 -3.87 -11.31
N GLY A 208 40.25 -2.63 -10.85
CA GLY A 208 40.24 -2.29 -9.42
C GLY A 208 38.82 -2.36 -8.83
N TRP A 209 37.80 -2.04 -9.62
CA TRP A 209 36.39 -2.01 -9.20
C TRP A 209 35.73 -3.39 -9.27
N SER A 210 36.17 -4.25 -10.20
CA SER A 210 35.62 -5.59 -10.36
C SER A 210 35.71 -6.41 -9.06
N LYS A 211 36.78 -6.25 -8.29
CA LYS A 211 36.94 -6.94 -6.99
C LYS A 211 35.83 -6.64 -5.99
N ARG A 212 35.20 -5.44 -6.05
CA ARG A 212 34.15 -5.01 -5.13
C ARG A 212 32.73 -5.23 -5.68
N TYR A 213 32.54 -5.18 -7.01
CA TYR A 213 31.21 -5.05 -7.61
C TYR A 213 30.84 -6.16 -8.60
N THR A 214 31.70 -7.17 -8.86
CA THR A 214 31.33 -8.30 -9.72
C THR A 214 30.22 -9.19 -9.10
N ALA A 215 30.27 -9.36 -7.78
CA ALA A 215 29.27 -10.14 -7.08
C ALA A 215 28.33 -9.23 -6.28
N ARG A 216 27.12 -9.73 -5.97
CA ARG A 216 26.18 -9.05 -5.07
C ARG A 216 26.84 -8.77 -3.73
N VAL A 217 26.51 -7.61 -3.16
CA VAL A 217 26.93 -7.23 -1.81
C VAL A 217 25.99 -7.90 -0.83
N ASP A 218 26.44 -8.99 -0.23
CA ASP A 218 25.68 -9.79 0.73
C ASP A 218 26.25 -9.66 2.14
N SER A 219 25.38 -9.65 3.16
CA SER A 219 25.77 -9.48 4.57
C SER A 219 26.79 -10.51 5.05
N TRP A 220 26.70 -11.75 4.57
CA TRP A 220 27.65 -12.83 4.91
C TRP A 220 29.06 -12.64 4.28
N ARG A 221 29.18 -11.77 3.28
CA ARG A 221 30.46 -11.39 2.67
C ARG A 221 31.08 -10.13 3.29
N LEU A 222 30.31 -9.41 4.09
CA LEU A 222 30.79 -8.20 4.74
C LEU A 222 31.78 -8.53 5.86
N PRO A 223 32.76 -7.67 6.10
CA PRO A 223 33.72 -7.86 7.21
C PRO A 223 32.99 -7.95 8.54
N THR A 224 33.45 -8.78 9.47
CA THR A 224 32.94 -8.86 10.83
C THR A 224 33.41 -7.68 11.71
N SER A 225 34.63 -7.16 11.45
CA SER A 225 35.19 -6.02 12.17
C SER A 225 34.47 -4.71 11.82
N SER A 226 34.10 -3.93 12.83
CA SER A 226 33.50 -2.61 12.66
C SER A 226 34.37 -1.65 11.87
N THR A 227 35.68 -1.59 12.19
CA THR A 227 36.65 -0.75 11.49
C THR A 227 36.72 -1.07 10.00
N ARG A 228 36.78 -2.36 9.64
CA ARG A 228 36.76 -2.78 8.22
C ARG A 228 35.42 -2.49 7.54
N ARG A 229 34.34 -2.55 8.26
CA ARG A 229 33.02 -2.13 7.74
C ARG A 229 32.95 -0.63 7.45
N ASP A 230 33.55 0.20 8.31
CA ASP A 230 33.59 1.64 8.11
C ASP A 230 34.52 2.02 6.96
N GLU A 231 35.66 1.33 6.80
CA GLU A 231 36.54 1.48 5.65
C GLU A 231 35.84 1.12 4.35
N LEU A 232 35.09 0.01 4.33
CA LEU A 232 34.31 -0.43 3.18
C LEU A 232 33.18 0.54 2.87
N ALA A 233 32.46 1.04 3.90
CA ALA A 233 31.45 2.07 3.73
C ALA A 233 32.02 3.34 3.10
N ALA A 234 33.17 3.80 3.59
CA ALA A 234 33.86 4.94 3.00
C ALA A 234 34.33 4.68 1.55
N ALA A 235 34.71 3.45 1.22
CA ALA A 235 35.04 3.05 -0.14
C ALA A 235 33.79 3.14 -1.06
N TYR A 236 32.68 2.54 -0.68
CA TYR A 236 31.42 2.63 -1.44
C TYR A 236 30.98 4.08 -1.66
N GLY A 237 31.10 4.91 -0.63
CA GLY A 237 30.79 6.34 -0.75
C GLY A 237 31.70 7.05 -1.75
N ARG A 238 33.03 6.85 -1.66
CA ARG A 238 33.98 7.45 -2.60
C ARG A 238 33.75 7.00 -4.03
N ASP A 239 33.52 5.70 -4.24
CA ASP A 239 33.28 5.12 -5.57
C ASP A 239 31.99 5.67 -6.16
N GLY A 240 30.91 5.74 -5.37
CA GLY A 240 29.65 6.33 -5.80
C GLY A 240 29.76 7.82 -6.18
N PHE A 241 30.48 8.62 -5.37
CA PHE A 241 30.73 10.02 -5.73
C PHE A 241 31.63 10.18 -6.95
N ALA A 242 32.58 9.28 -7.14
CA ALA A 242 33.41 9.27 -8.35
C ALA A 242 32.60 8.96 -9.60
N LEU A 243 31.70 7.98 -9.55
CA LEU A 243 30.75 7.69 -10.63
C LEU A 243 29.89 8.90 -10.97
N LEU A 244 29.23 9.51 -9.98
CA LEU A 244 28.42 10.69 -10.23
C LEU A 244 29.25 11.84 -10.80
N LYS A 245 30.46 12.08 -10.28
CA LYS A 245 31.35 13.11 -10.81
C LYS A 245 31.68 12.88 -12.28
N ALA A 246 31.91 11.64 -12.69
CA ALA A 246 32.21 11.30 -14.08
C ALA A 246 30.97 11.45 -14.98
N VAL A 247 29.82 10.96 -14.53
CA VAL A 247 28.54 11.07 -15.27
C VAL A 247 28.13 12.52 -15.50
N TYR A 248 28.33 13.40 -14.53
CA TYR A 248 28.01 14.82 -14.65
C TYR A 248 29.15 15.71 -15.16
N ALA A 249 30.27 15.10 -15.60
CA ALA A 249 31.38 15.87 -16.17
C ALA A 249 31.00 16.47 -17.55
N PRO A 250 31.53 17.66 -17.90
CA PRO A 250 31.20 18.32 -19.17
C PRO A 250 31.48 17.47 -20.44
N GLY A 251 32.38 16.50 -20.37
CA GLY A 251 32.70 15.60 -21.49
C GLY A 251 31.91 14.30 -21.52
N ALA A 252 31.03 14.07 -20.56
CA ALA A 252 30.20 12.86 -20.51
C ALA A 252 28.99 13.01 -21.44
N PRO A 253 28.49 11.91 -22.06
CA PRO A 253 27.21 11.93 -22.75
C PRO A 253 26.08 12.32 -21.81
N GLY A 254 25.34 13.41 -22.14
CA GLY A 254 24.33 13.99 -21.23
C GLY A 254 23.23 13.04 -20.80
N TRP A 255 22.85 12.09 -21.65
CA TRP A 255 21.84 11.09 -21.37
C TRP A 255 22.22 10.07 -20.27
N LEU A 256 23.52 9.95 -19.92
CA LEU A 256 23.94 9.10 -18.83
C LEU A 256 23.36 9.53 -17.48
N ALA A 257 23.18 10.84 -17.31
CA ALA A 257 22.58 11.41 -16.11
C ALA A 257 21.08 11.05 -15.95
N GLU A 258 20.41 10.67 -17.05
CA GLU A 258 18.99 10.29 -17.09
C GLU A 258 18.75 8.82 -16.79
N LEU A 259 19.82 8.01 -16.67
CA LEU A 259 19.67 6.60 -16.31
C LEU A 259 19.07 6.46 -14.90
N PRO A 260 18.01 5.65 -14.73
CA PRO A 260 17.35 5.45 -13.42
C PRO A 260 18.34 5.03 -12.33
N ALA A 261 19.27 4.14 -12.64
CA ALA A 261 20.29 3.67 -11.69
C ALA A 261 21.22 4.79 -11.19
N VAL A 262 21.48 5.82 -12.00
CA VAL A 262 22.25 7.00 -11.62
C VAL A 262 21.48 7.87 -10.63
N ASP A 263 20.18 8.09 -10.85
CA ASP A 263 19.34 8.81 -9.91
C ASP A 263 19.22 8.08 -8.57
N VAL A 264 19.02 6.76 -8.62
CA VAL A 264 19.00 5.91 -7.42
C VAL A 264 20.29 6.04 -6.63
N LEU A 265 21.44 5.91 -7.29
CA LEU A 265 22.75 6.08 -6.65
C LEU A 265 22.87 7.47 -6.00
N ARG A 266 22.50 8.52 -6.70
CA ARG A 266 22.50 9.90 -6.18
C ARG A 266 21.66 10.02 -4.90
N ARG A 267 20.45 9.48 -4.90
CA ARG A 267 19.53 9.49 -3.73
C ARG A 267 20.11 8.70 -2.57
N VAL A 268 20.66 7.51 -2.81
CA VAL A 268 21.27 6.65 -1.78
C VAL A 268 22.53 7.31 -1.18
N LEU A 269 23.33 7.98 -1.99
CA LEU A 269 24.51 8.72 -1.47
C LEU A 269 24.09 9.89 -0.59
N VAL A 270 23.13 10.71 -1.01
CA VAL A 270 22.59 11.80 -0.18
C VAL A 270 21.98 11.28 1.13
N GLN A 271 21.31 10.15 1.06
CA GLN A 271 20.70 9.50 2.22
C GLN A 271 21.72 8.99 3.24
N ASN A 272 22.84 8.43 2.78
CA ASN A 272 23.73 7.64 3.62
C ASN A 272 25.10 8.29 3.89
N TYR A 273 25.49 9.33 3.13
CA TYR A 273 26.83 9.91 3.20
C TYR A 273 26.80 11.43 3.32
N ILE A 274 27.85 11.96 3.90
CA ILE A 274 28.22 13.38 3.87
C ILE A 274 29.64 13.57 3.37
N ARG A 275 29.88 14.72 2.74
CA ARG A 275 31.22 15.17 2.35
C ARG A 275 31.64 16.25 3.33
N THR A 276 32.77 16.07 3.94
CA THR A 276 33.36 17.02 4.90
C THR A 276 34.79 17.34 4.49
N THR A 277 35.26 18.51 4.92
CA THR A 277 36.66 18.90 4.72
C THR A 277 37.39 18.82 6.05
N THR A 278 38.50 18.10 6.10
CA THR A 278 39.34 18.06 7.28
C THR A 278 40.00 19.42 7.52
N SER A 279 40.54 19.64 8.73
CA SER A 279 41.30 20.85 9.08
C SER A 279 42.50 21.11 8.16
N GLY A 280 43.03 20.08 7.50
CA GLY A 280 44.07 20.17 6.48
C GLY A 280 43.59 20.39 5.04
N GLY A 281 42.30 20.73 4.82
CA GLY A 281 41.71 21.01 3.48
C GLY A 281 41.41 19.77 2.64
N ARG A 282 41.59 18.56 3.17
CA ARG A 282 41.29 17.31 2.45
C ARG A 282 39.82 16.96 2.55
N GLU A 283 39.19 16.73 1.41
CA GLU A 283 37.80 16.23 1.37
C GLU A 283 37.73 14.77 1.83
N VAL A 284 36.78 14.47 2.72
CA VAL A 284 36.51 13.14 3.25
C VAL A 284 35.04 12.81 3.09
N VAL A 285 34.78 11.62 2.60
CA VAL A 285 33.44 11.02 2.53
C VAL A 285 33.24 10.14 3.75
N LYS A 286 32.27 10.45 4.58
CA LYS A 286 31.89 9.62 5.72
C LYS A 286 30.42 9.22 5.68
N ARG A 287 30.11 8.08 6.29
CA ARG A 287 28.72 7.65 6.47
C ARG A 287 27.99 8.59 7.45
N ARG A 288 26.75 8.94 7.13
CA ARG A 288 25.87 9.71 8.05
C ARG A 288 25.58 8.91 9.31
N GLU A 289 25.68 9.53 10.45
CA GLU A 289 25.20 9.03 11.72
C GLU A 289 23.84 9.66 12.05
N ALA A 290 22.87 8.81 12.45
CA ALA A 290 21.50 9.28 12.66
C ALA A 290 21.40 10.39 13.70
N ASP A 291 22.15 10.26 14.78
CA ASP A 291 22.09 11.15 15.95
C ASP A 291 22.80 12.49 15.75
N THR A 292 23.87 12.52 14.95
CA THR A 292 24.71 13.72 14.74
C THR A 292 24.46 14.41 13.41
N ASP A 293 24.33 13.63 12.32
CA ASP A 293 24.21 14.15 10.96
C ASP A 293 22.74 14.18 10.47
N GLY A 294 21.84 13.51 11.20
CA GLY A 294 20.46 13.28 10.80
C GLY A 294 20.31 12.35 9.59
N LEU A 295 19.12 11.83 9.42
CA LEU A 295 18.71 11.06 8.24
C LEU A 295 17.53 11.73 7.56
N PRO A 296 17.38 11.61 6.23
CA PRO A 296 16.16 12.07 5.56
C PRO A 296 14.91 11.41 6.15
N PRO A 297 13.73 12.05 6.05
CA PRO A 297 12.47 11.47 6.51
C PRO A 297 12.22 10.07 5.93
N GLY A 298 11.65 9.15 6.72
CA GLY A 298 11.40 7.75 6.35
C GLY A 298 10.72 7.59 4.98
N ARG A 299 9.73 8.44 4.69
CA ARG A 299 8.95 8.43 3.45
C ARG A 299 9.78 8.63 2.16
N VAL A 300 10.97 9.23 2.24
CA VAL A 300 11.84 9.44 1.07
C VAL A 300 13.08 8.55 1.07
N ARG A 301 13.28 7.75 2.13
CA ARG A 301 14.43 6.86 2.21
C ARG A 301 14.21 5.62 1.37
N LEU A 302 15.17 5.32 0.50
CA LEU A 302 15.22 4.07 -0.25
C LEU A 302 15.71 2.94 0.65
N THR A 303 15.12 1.76 0.47
CA THR A 303 15.49 0.52 1.17
C THR A 303 16.18 -0.46 0.25
N SER A 304 15.98 -0.33 -1.06
CA SER A 304 16.59 -1.15 -2.10
C SER A 304 16.81 -0.32 -3.37
N PRO A 305 17.84 -0.59 -4.19
CA PRO A 305 17.96 -0.02 -5.53
C PRO A 305 17.04 -0.72 -6.55
N TYR A 306 16.40 -1.84 -6.19
CA TYR A 306 15.58 -2.68 -7.06
C TYR A 306 14.09 -2.54 -6.82
N ASP A 307 13.69 -1.84 -5.75
CA ASP A 307 12.31 -1.50 -5.44
C ASP A 307 12.31 -0.09 -4.84
N LEU A 308 11.95 0.88 -5.68
CA LEU A 308 12.05 2.31 -5.34
C LEU A 308 10.86 2.82 -4.54
N ASP A 309 9.79 2.04 -4.46
CA ASP A 309 8.55 2.40 -3.77
C ASP A 309 8.46 1.77 -2.39
N ALA A 310 9.18 0.68 -2.14
CA ALA A 310 9.26 0.07 -0.82
C ALA A 310 9.85 1.03 0.22
N ARG A 311 9.25 1.07 1.40
CA ARG A 311 9.68 1.89 2.54
C ARG A 311 9.77 1.05 3.80
N THR A 312 10.55 1.53 4.77
CA THR A 312 10.55 0.93 6.10
C THR A 312 9.32 1.40 6.87
N GLY A 313 8.47 0.45 7.22
CA GLY A 313 7.36 0.62 8.14
C GLY A 313 7.69 0.09 9.53
N GLY A 314 6.91 0.51 10.52
CA GLY A 314 7.03 0.00 11.89
C GLY A 314 5.67 0.01 12.59
N LYS A 315 5.35 -1.08 13.30
CA LYS A 315 4.17 -1.19 14.16
C LYS A 315 4.59 -1.85 15.47
N ARG A 316 4.63 -1.08 16.56
CA ARG A 316 5.20 -1.51 17.85
C ARG A 316 6.67 -1.94 17.67
N ASP A 317 7.00 -3.19 17.98
CA ASP A 317 8.35 -3.75 17.86
C ASP A 317 8.62 -4.43 16.51
N LEU A 318 7.63 -4.46 15.60
CA LEU A 318 7.76 -5.03 14.27
C LEU A 318 8.18 -3.94 13.27
N PHE A 319 9.29 -4.18 12.57
CA PHE A 319 9.75 -3.37 11.45
C PHE A 319 9.79 -4.22 10.19
N TRP A 320 9.40 -3.63 9.05
CA TRP A 320 9.47 -4.30 7.75
C TRP A 320 9.85 -3.31 6.65
N ASN A 321 10.38 -3.82 5.56
CA ASN A 321 10.57 -3.08 4.32
C ASN A 321 9.51 -3.53 3.31
N GLY A 322 8.77 -2.58 2.76
CA GLY A 322 7.71 -2.88 1.79
C GLY A 322 6.55 -1.90 1.85
N TYR A 323 5.37 -2.44 1.99
CA TYR A 323 4.10 -1.76 1.77
C TYR A 323 3.12 -2.05 2.90
N LYS A 324 1.99 -1.35 2.88
CA LYS A 324 0.77 -1.71 3.59
C LYS A 324 -0.33 -2.01 2.59
N VAL A 325 -1.15 -2.99 2.88
CA VAL A 325 -2.42 -3.21 2.19
C VAL A 325 -3.57 -2.96 3.15
N HIS A 326 -4.55 -2.19 2.70
CA HIS A 326 -5.80 -1.91 3.40
C HIS A 326 -6.90 -2.71 2.70
N ILE A 327 -7.55 -3.60 3.43
CA ILE A 327 -8.59 -4.47 2.90
C ILE A 327 -9.91 -4.10 3.56
N SER A 328 -10.92 -3.76 2.74
CA SER A 328 -12.29 -3.57 3.20
C SER A 328 -13.13 -4.79 2.84
N GLU A 329 -13.97 -5.23 3.75
CA GLU A 329 -14.88 -6.34 3.54
C GLU A 329 -16.23 -6.09 4.21
N THR A 330 -17.29 -6.73 3.71
CA THR A 330 -18.58 -6.74 4.37
C THR A 330 -18.48 -7.48 5.70
N CYS A 331 -19.25 -7.04 6.70
CA CYS A 331 -19.28 -7.68 8.02
C CYS A 331 -20.68 -7.63 8.64
N ASP A 332 -21.70 -7.88 7.82
CA ASP A 332 -23.06 -7.89 8.28
C ASP A 332 -23.30 -8.99 9.32
N ILE A 333 -24.09 -8.69 10.35
CA ILE A 333 -24.39 -9.65 11.40
C ILE A 333 -25.55 -10.53 10.94
N PRO A 334 -25.40 -11.86 10.97
CA PRO A 334 -26.51 -12.75 10.63
C PRO A 334 -27.75 -12.47 11.47
N GLY A 335 -28.91 -12.27 10.82
CA GLY A 335 -30.20 -12.10 11.50
C GLY A 335 -30.60 -10.66 11.87
N GLU A 336 -29.79 -9.64 11.60
CA GLU A 336 -30.28 -8.24 11.61
C GLU A 336 -30.78 -7.86 10.21
N ASP A 337 -32.08 -7.61 10.11
CA ASP A 337 -32.77 -7.29 8.85
C ASP A 337 -32.12 -6.10 8.15
N MET A 338 -31.69 -6.31 6.90
CA MET A 338 -31.32 -5.24 5.95
C MET A 338 -32.48 -4.23 5.71
N ALA A 339 -33.63 -4.49 6.27
CA ALA A 339 -34.85 -3.70 6.10
C ALA A 339 -34.84 -2.31 6.76
N THR A 340 -33.88 -2.03 7.68
CA THR A 340 -33.83 -0.73 8.40
C THR A 340 -32.90 0.29 7.79
N ALA A 341 -32.05 -0.09 6.83
CA ALA A 341 -31.07 0.82 6.19
C ALA A 341 -31.55 1.45 4.88
N SER A 342 -32.67 1.02 4.30
CA SER A 342 -33.22 1.62 3.08
C SER A 342 -34.32 2.61 3.42
N GLY A 343 -33.96 3.85 3.70
CA GLY A 343 -34.89 4.97 3.55
C GLY A 343 -35.38 5.03 2.10
N SER A 344 -36.64 4.64 1.89
CA SER A 344 -37.45 4.99 0.75
C SER A 344 -36.96 4.67 -0.67
N ALA A 345 -37.06 3.39 -1.05
CA ALA A 345 -37.39 3.02 -2.42
C ALA A 345 -38.32 1.80 -2.36
N ALA A 346 -39.53 1.95 -2.82
CA ALA A 346 -40.57 0.91 -2.85
C ALA A 346 -40.08 -0.29 -3.69
N VAL A 347 -39.85 -1.43 -3.03
CA VAL A 347 -39.60 -2.73 -3.67
C VAL A 347 -40.90 -3.14 -4.41
N ARG A 348 -40.80 -3.39 -5.72
CA ARG A 348 -41.90 -3.90 -6.53
C ARG A 348 -42.12 -5.40 -6.28
N PRO A 349 -43.36 -5.89 -6.23
CA PRO A 349 -43.63 -7.32 -6.07
C PRO A 349 -43.15 -8.07 -7.30
N GLY A 350 -42.09 -8.89 -7.17
CA GLY A 350 -41.55 -9.71 -8.22
C GLY A 350 -40.04 -9.91 -8.17
N ASP A 351 -39.32 -9.24 -7.26
CA ASP A 351 -37.87 -9.38 -7.13
C ASP A 351 -37.48 -10.68 -6.41
N ALA A 352 -36.35 -11.24 -6.85
CA ALA A 352 -35.81 -12.53 -6.43
C ALA A 352 -35.69 -12.66 -4.89
N PRO A 353 -35.86 -13.87 -4.33
CA PRO A 353 -35.82 -14.09 -2.89
C PRO A 353 -34.47 -13.63 -2.31
N THR A 354 -34.55 -12.77 -1.30
CA THR A 354 -33.38 -12.40 -0.48
C THR A 354 -32.77 -13.66 0.10
N PRO A 355 -31.46 -13.92 -0.06
CA PRO A 355 -30.84 -15.10 0.51
C PRO A 355 -30.95 -15.06 2.03
N THR A 356 -31.70 -15.97 2.59
CA THR A 356 -31.82 -16.20 4.03
C THR A 356 -30.73 -17.18 4.48
N GLY A 357 -29.50 -16.72 4.54
CA GLY A 357 -28.36 -17.52 4.98
C GLY A 357 -27.17 -16.62 5.31
N ASP A 358 -26.24 -17.12 6.11
CA ASP A 358 -24.95 -16.46 6.37
C ASP A 358 -24.19 -16.25 5.06
N LEU A 359 -24.30 -15.05 4.46
CA LEU A 359 -23.49 -14.69 3.32
C LEU A 359 -22.04 -14.55 3.79
N PRO A 360 -21.06 -15.10 3.02
CA PRO A 360 -19.66 -14.90 3.35
C PRO A 360 -19.29 -13.42 3.25
N ASN A 361 -18.37 -12.98 4.11
CA ASN A 361 -17.80 -11.65 3.96
C ASN A 361 -17.13 -11.50 2.59
N ILE A 362 -17.41 -10.40 1.90
CA ILE A 362 -16.92 -10.12 0.56
C ILE A 362 -15.95 -8.95 0.64
N ILE A 363 -14.74 -9.13 0.09
CA ILE A 363 -13.77 -8.05 -0.05
C ILE A 363 -14.32 -7.06 -1.06
N THR A 364 -14.52 -5.81 -0.63
CA THR A 364 -15.11 -4.73 -1.42
C THR A 364 -14.07 -3.70 -1.89
N ASN A 365 -12.92 -3.64 -1.22
CA ASN A 365 -11.83 -2.75 -1.60
C ASN A 365 -10.47 -3.31 -1.16
N VAL A 366 -9.47 -3.10 -2.01
CA VAL A 366 -8.06 -3.36 -1.70
C VAL A 366 -7.27 -2.12 -2.08
N ALA A 367 -6.50 -1.57 -1.15
CA ALA A 367 -5.66 -0.41 -1.41
C ALA A 367 -4.26 -0.64 -0.87
N THR A 368 -3.25 -0.49 -1.74
CA THR A 368 -1.85 -0.64 -1.34
C THR A 368 -1.18 0.71 -1.27
N THR A 369 -0.38 0.93 -0.24
CA THR A 369 0.43 2.14 -0.03
C THR A 369 1.86 1.75 0.34
N ASP A 370 2.80 2.69 0.26
CA ASP A 370 4.08 2.47 0.90
C ASP A 370 3.90 2.35 2.44
N ALA A 371 4.85 1.69 3.09
CA ALA A 371 4.74 1.37 4.52
C ALA A 371 4.71 2.59 5.46
N THR A 372 5.04 3.80 4.98
CA THR A 372 5.09 5.02 5.81
C THR A 372 3.77 5.80 5.81
N VAL A 373 2.84 5.48 4.92
CA VAL A 373 1.54 6.16 4.85
C VAL A 373 0.73 5.81 6.11
N PRO A 374 0.27 6.81 6.87
CA PRO A 374 -0.56 6.56 8.04
C PRO A 374 -1.96 6.10 7.63
N ASP A 375 -2.56 5.23 8.43
CA ASP A 375 -3.87 4.65 8.14
C ASP A 375 -4.97 5.72 8.06
N THR A 376 -4.85 6.82 8.81
CA THR A 376 -5.73 7.99 8.73
C THR A 376 -5.81 8.59 7.32
N ALA A 377 -4.73 8.54 6.53
CA ALA A 377 -4.72 9.06 5.17
C ALA A 377 -5.53 8.22 4.19
N MET A 378 -5.94 7.00 4.58
CA MET A 378 -6.63 6.06 3.70
C MET A 378 -8.15 6.03 3.87
N THR A 379 -8.70 6.57 4.94
CA THR A 379 -10.15 6.57 5.19
C THR A 379 -10.94 7.20 4.04
N GLU A 380 -10.61 8.41 3.65
CA GLU A 380 -11.30 9.13 2.57
C GLU A 380 -11.07 8.49 1.17
N PRO A 381 -9.84 8.10 0.78
CA PRO A 381 -9.62 7.35 -0.46
C PRO A 381 -10.41 6.04 -0.54
N ILE A 382 -10.53 5.29 0.56
CA ILE A 382 -11.33 4.07 0.62
C ILE A 382 -12.81 4.38 0.38
N HIS A 383 -13.37 5.39 1.07
CA HIS A 383 -14.76 5.80 0.85
C HIS A 383 -15.01 6.25 -0.59
N THR A 384 -14.07 6.99 -1.19
CA THR A 384 -14.16 7.42 -2.59
C THR A 384 -14.23 6.23 -3.55
N ARG A 385 -13.41 5.20 -3.33
CA ARG A 385 -13.42 3.96 -4.13
C ARG A 385 -14.71 3.16 -3.92
N LEU A 386 -15.15 3.02 -2.68
CA LEU A 386 -16.41 2.35 -2.36
C LEU A 386 -17.61 3.08 -2.96
N ALA A 387 -17.61 4.42 -2.97
CA ALA A 387 -18.63 5.24 -3.63
C ALA A 387 -18.67 4.99 -5.14
N ALA A 388 -17.51 4.97 -5.79
CA ALA A 388 -17.40 4.70 -7.23
C ALA A 388 -17.94 3.32 -7.61
N ARG A 389 -17.83 2.33 -6.71
CA ARG A 389 -18.37 0.97 -6.86
C ARG A 389 -19.85 0.86 -6.47
N GLY A 390 -20.43 1.91 -5.87
CA GLY A 390 -21.77 1.89 -5.29
C GLY A 390 -21.91 0.98 -4.08
N LEU A 391 -20.82 0.84 -3.31
CA LEU A 391 -20.67 -0.07 -2.16
C LEU A 391 -20.36 0.67 -0.86
N LEU A 392 -20.72 1.97 -0.74
CA LEU A 392 -20.57 2.69 0.53
C LEU A 392 -21.37 2.03 1.64
N PRO A 393 -20.77 1.69 2.79
CA PRO A 393 -21.51 1.19 3.94
C PRO A 393 -22.25 2.32 4.66
N ALA A 394 -23.27 1.98 5.46
CA ALA A 394 -23.85 2.90 6.44
C ALA A 394 -22.93 3.02 7.67
N GLU A 395 -22.33 1.90 8.09
CA GLU A 395 -21.38 1.85 9.20
C GLU A 395 -20.05 1.25 8.74
N HIS A 396 -18.96 1.95 9.03
CA HIS A 396 -17.62 1.50 8.69
C HIS A 396 -16.78 1.28 9.95
N TYR A 397 -16.44 0.03 10.22
CA TYR A 397 -15.68 -0.40 11.38
C TYR A 397 -14.19 -0.29 11.08
N LEU A 398 -13.47 0.49 11.88
CA LEU A 398 -12.05 0.80 11.69
C LEU A 398 -11.31 0.61 13.02
N ASP A 399 -10.02 0.24 12.94
CA ASP A 399 -9.18 0.27 14.12
C ASP A 399 -8.82 1.72 14.51
N SER A 400 -8.24 1.92 15.70
CA SER A 400 -7.88 3.24 16.24
C SER A 400 -6.81 3.99 15.42
N GLY A 401 -6.23 3.38 14.41
CA GLY A 401 -5.23 3.98 13.52
C GLY A 401 -5.83 4.82 12.39
N TYR A 402 -7.11 4.60 12.06
CA TYR A 402 -7.78 5.25 10.92
C TYR A 402 -8.49 6.58 11.24
N PRO A 403 -9.15 6.76 12.39
CA PRO A 403 -9.98 7.93 12.62
C PRO A 403 -9.18 9.14 13.08
N SER A 404 -9.67 10.30 12.69
CA SER A 404 -9.45 11.58 13.34
C SER A 404 -10.80 12.26 13.55
N THR A 405 -10.86 13.32 14.33
CA THR A 405 -12.11 14.07 14.53
C THR A 405 -12.67 14.56 13.19
N GLU A 406 -11.79 15.11 12.33
CA GLU A 406 -12.15 15.60 11.00
C GLU A 406 -12.67 14.47 10.09
N LEU A 407 -12.09 13.27 10.20
CA LEU A 407 -12.53 12.12 9.40
C LEU A 407 -13.88 11.58 9.88
N ILE A 408 -14.15 11.58 11.18
CA ILE A 408 -15.44 11.14 11.73
C ILE A 408 -16.55 12.06 11.21
N THR A 409 -16.40 13.37 11.36
CA THR A 409 -17.40 14.36 10.90
C THR A 409 -17.46 14.43 9.38
N GLY A 410 -16.31 14.41 8.70
CA GLY A 410 -16.20 14.48 7.25
C GLY A 410 -16.79 13.25 6.54
N SER A 411 -16.62 12.05 7.08
CA SER A 411 -17.19 10.82 6.52
C SER A 411 -18.71 10.84 6.57
N ALA A 412 -19.28 11.28 7.69
CA ALA A 412 -20.73 11.43 7.82
C ALA A 412 -21.28 12.51 6.87
N ALA A 413 -20.63 13.67 6.79
CA ALA A 413 -21.11 14.80 5.98
C ALA A 413 -20.95 14.55 4.47
N ARG A 414 -19.85 13.96 4.01
CA ARG A 414 -19.54 13.82 2.58
C ARG A 414 -20.01 12.52 1.96
N PHE A 415 -20.00 11.45 2.74
CA PHE A 415 -20.29 10.10 2.25
C PHE A 415 -21.51 9.45 2.91
N GLY A 416 -22.06 10.06 3.96
CA GLY A 416 -23.16 9.47 4.74
C GLY A 416 -22.74 8.22 5.53
N VAL A 417 -21.43 8.08 5.81
CA VAL A 417 -20.86 6.90 6.47
C VAL A 417 -20.56 7.22 7.94
N THR A 418 -21.11 6.41 8.84
CA THR A 418 -20.79 6.47 10.26
C THR A 418 -19.53 5.64 10.55
N LEU A 419 -18.46 6.28 11.05
CA LEU A 419 -17.28 5.56 11.48
C LEU A 419 -17.48 4.95 12.87
N VAL A 420 -17.32 3.64 12.95
CA VAL A 420 -17.37 2.88 14.22
C VAL A 420 -15.93 2.49 14.58
N THR A 421 -15.39 3.09 15.62
CA THR A 421 -13.98 2.92 15.95
C THR A 421 -13.75 3.04 17.46
N PRO A 422 -12.79 2.29 18.03
CA PRO A 422 -12.36 2.54 19.39
C PRO A 422 -11.79 3.94 19.51
N LEU A 423 -12.34 4.75 20.38
CA LEU A 423 -11.72 6.03 20.72
C LEU A 423 -10.36 5.76 21.38
N LEU A 424 -9.35 6.54 20.99
CA LEU A 424 -8.05 6.48 21.65
C LEU A 424 -8.23 6.81 23.12
N ALA A 425 -7.94 5.84 23.98
CA ALA A 425 -7.94 6.06 25.42
C ALA A 425 -6.96 7.18 25.76
N ASP A 426 -7.30 7.99 26.76
CA ASP A 426 -6.39 9.01 27.30
C ASP A 426 -5.10 8.34 27.75
N GLN A 427 -3.98 8.63 27.07
CA GLN A 427 -2.65 8.10 27.38
C GLN A 427 -1.88 8.97 28.37
N SER A 428 -2.51 9.99 28.95
CA SER A 428 -1.87 10.86 29.92
C SER A 428 -1.37 10.07 31.15
N PRO A 429 -0.32 10.53 31.83
CA PRO A 429 0.14 9.88 33.06
C PRO A 429 -0.98 9.75 34.10
N GLN A 430 -1.91 10.70 34.15
CA GLN A 430 -3.05 10.68 35.06
C GLN A 430 -4.06 9.58 34.72
N ALA A 431 -4.36 9.37 33.42
CA ALA A 431 -5.23 8.29 33.01
C ALA A 431 -4.60 6.93 33.30
N ARG A 432 -3.29 6.78 33.02
CA ARG A 432 -2.56 5.53 33.35
C ARG A 432 -2.50 5.24 34.84
N ALA A 433 -2.45 6.29 35.68
CA ALA A 433 -2.42 6.14 37.12
C ALA A 433 -3.79 5.77 37.74
N GLY A 434 -4.90 6.01 37.02
CA GLY A 434 -6.26 5.67 37.47
C GLY A 434 -6.72 6.36 38.73
N ASN A 435 -6.16 7.53 39.06
CA ASN A 435 -6.41 8.23 40.35
C ASN A 435 -7.54 9.26 40.26
N GLY A 436 -8.33 9.30 39.16
CA GLY A 436 -9.45 10.24 39.02
C GLY A 436 -9.04 11.66 38.68
N PHE A 437 -7.86 11.87 38.05
CA PHE A 437 -7.37 13.18 37.61
C PHE A 437 -7.05 13.24 36.12
N GLU A 438 -7.53 12.26 35.36
CA GLU A 438 -7.56 12.25 33.89
C GLU A 438 -8.50 13.36 33.36
N LYS A 439 -8.44 13.65 32.06
CA LYS A 439 -9.23 14.73 31.45
C LYS A 439 -10.74 14.56 31.66
N SER A 440 -11.24 13.33 31.59
CA SER A 440 -12.65 12.99 31.75
C SER A 440 -13.19 13.26 33.18
N ALA A 441 -12.32 13.35 34.19
CA ALA A 441 -12.68 13.66 35.54
C ALA A 441 -12.95 15.15 35.77
N PHE A 442 -12.70 16.02 34.79
CA PHE A 442 -12.97 17.45 34.86
C PHE A 442 -14.30 17.75 34.18
N THR A 443 -15.15 18.54 34.82
CA THR A 443 -16.39 19.03 34.22
C THR A 443 -16.08 20.24 33.37
N ILE A 444 -16.43 20.17 32.07
CA ILE A 444 -16.21 21.22 31.07
C ILE A 444 -17.53 21.89 30.76
N ASP A 445 -17.62 23.19 31.02
CA ASP A 445 -18.76 24.04 30.68
C ASP A 445 -18.37 24.96 29.50
N PHE A 446 -18.76 24.58 28.29
CA PHE A 446 -18.45 25.36 27.10
C PHE A 446 -19.22 26.68 27.03
N ASP A 447 -20.43 26.72 27.59
CA ASP A 447 -21.29 27.90 27.51
C ASP A 447 -20.75 29.02 28.48
N ARG A 448 -20.11 28.60 29.58
CA ARG A 448 -19.49 29.50 30.51
C ARG A 448 -17.98 29.65 30.30
N GLU A 449 -17.43 28.97 29.31
CA GLU A 449 -15.99 28.92 29.05
C GLU A 449 -15.18 28.60 30.31
N GLN A 450 -15.60 27.57 31.05
CA GLN A 450 -15.04 27.25 32.37
C GLN A 450 -14.92 25.73 32.55
N ALA A 451 -13.87 25.31 33.24
CA ALA A 451 -13.73 23.94 33.71
C ALA A 451 -13.66 23.86 35.22
N THR A 452 -14.24 22.81 35.81
CA THR A 452 -14.17 22.51 37.23
C THR A 452 -13.35 21.24 37.45
N CYS A 453 -12.34 21.28 38.31
CA CYS A 453 -11.50 20.14 38.63
C CYS A 453 -12.20 19.16 39.60
N PRO A 454 -11.74 17.91 39.76
CA PRO A 454 -12.31 16.94 40.70
C PRO A 454 -12.35 17.39 42.16
N GLN A 455 -11.58 18.42 42.52
CA GLN A 455 -11.61 19.04 43.85
C GLN A 455 -12.53 20.29 43.92
N GLY A 456 -13.42 20.47 42.94
CA GLY A 456 -14.41 21.52 42.89
C GLY A 456 -13.85 22.93 42.57
N GLN A 457 -12.58 23.04 42.17
CA GLN A 457 -11.97 24.34 41.83
C GLN A 457 -12.21 24.69 40.36
N ARG A 458 -12.49 25.97 40.10
CA ARG A 458 -12.75 26.49 38.75
C ARG A 458 -11.46 26.88 38.03
N SER A 459 -11.46 26.76 36.70
CA SER A 459 -10.36 27.25 35.87
C SER A 459 -10.22 28.77 35.94
N SER A 460 -9.00 29.27 35.78
CA SER A 460 -8.68 30.69 35.76
C SER A 460 -8.61 31.29 34.36
N SER A 461 -8.48 30.48 33.34
CA SER A 461 -8.47 30.95 31.95
C SER A 461 -8.98 29.88 30.99
N TRP A 462 -9.52 30.37 29.87
CA TRP A 462 -10.02 29.60 28.72
C TRP A 462 -9.54 30.31 27.47
N ASN A 463 -8.58 29.73 26.77
CA ASN A 463 -7.92 30.37 25.63
C ASN A 463 -8.04 29.52 24.39
N PRO A 464 -8.83 29.95 23.40
CA PRO A 464 -8.77 29.37 22.05
C PRO A 464 -7.39 29.64 21.44
N VAL A 465 -6.74 28.59 20.90
CA VAL A 465 -5.42 28.67 20.29
C VAL A 465 -5.33 27.67 19.14
N SER A 466 -4.63 28.02 18.08
CA SER A 466 -4.29 27.06 17.03
C SER A 466 -2.94 26.41 17.35
N GLN A 467 -2.91 25.09 17.54
CA GLN A 467 -1.70 24.30 17.80
C GLN A 467 -1.47 23.31 16.68
N ARG A 468 -0.34 23.43 16.01
CA ARG A 468 0.04 22.53 14.89
C ARG A 468 -1.03 22.44 13.79
N GLY A 469 -1.70 23.56 13.52
CA GLY A 469 -2.75 23.64 12.49
C GLY A 469 -4.13 23.11 12.92
N THR A 470 -4.31 22.80 14.22
CA THR A 470 -5.58 22.35 14.78
C THR A 470 -6.05 23.35 15.83
N ASP A 471 -7.32 23.75 15.76
CA ASP A 471 -7.91 24.65 16.75
C ASP A 471 -8.20 23.89 18.03
N THR A 472 -7.72 24.44 19.13
CA THR A 472 -7.83 23.86 20.47
C THR A 472 -8.14 24.92 21.50
N ILE A 473 -8.64 24.50 22.63
CA ILE A 473 -8.89 25.39 23.79
C ILE A 473 -7.94 24.96 24.91
N VAL A 474 -7.13 25.89 25.35
CA VAL A 474 -6.23 25.70 26.49
C VAL A 474 -6.84 26.28 27.76
N ILE A 475 -7.20 25.40 28.68
CA ILE A 475 -7.81 25.72 29.96
C ILE A 475 -6.73 25.64 31.03
N THR A 476 -6.59 26.70 31.85
CA THR A 476 -5.58 26.73 32.90
C THR A 476 -6.22 26.98 34.27
N PHE A 477 -5.73 26.28 35.30
CA PHE A 477 -6.08 26.52 36.70
C PHE A 477 -5.00 27.39 37.35
N ALA A 478 -5.40 28.28 38.24
CA ALA A 478 -4.45 29.20 38.89
C ALA A 478 -3.44 28.44 39.76
N ALA A 479 -2.16 28.86 39.68
CA ALA A 479 -1.13 28.28 40.52
C ALA A 479 -1.42 28.48 42.03
N ALA A 480 -2.01 29.62 42.40
CA ALA A 480 -2.44 29.90 43.75
C ALA A 480 -3.46 28.88 44.29
N THR A 481 -4.34 28.38 43.43
CA THR A 481 -5.33 27.34 43.74
C THR A 481 -4.72 25.94 43.78
N CYS A 482 -3.83 25.63 42.82
CA CYS A 482 -3.25 24.30 42.70
C CYS A 482 -2.09 24.05 43.67
N THR A 483 -1.32 25.06 44.07
CA THR A 483 -0.15 24.88 44.93
C THR A 483 -0.52 24.33 46.32
N PRO A 484 -1.56 24.84 47.06
CA PRO A 484 -1.97 24.30 48.34
C PRO A 484 -2.81 23.01 48.22
N CYS A 485 -3.17 22.55 47.02
CA CYS A 485 -4.03 21.39 46.83
C CYS A 485 -3.33 20.11 47.34
N PRO A 486 -3.94 19.35 48.27
CA PRO A 486 -3.32 18.17 48.87
C PRO A 486 -3.07 17.05 47.88
N VAL A 487 -3.87 16.98 46.80
CA VAL A 487 -3.78 15.95 45.75
C VAL A 487 -3.07 16.45 44.47
N ARG A 488 -2.39 17.59 44.55
CA ARG A 488 -1.72 18.20 43.40
C ARG A 488 -0.77 17.24 42.67
N GLN A 489 0.00 16.45 43.41
CA GLN A 489 0.98 15.54 42.82
C GLN A 489 0.33 14.43 41.98
N LEU A 490 -0.89 14.01 42.31
CA LEU A 490 -1.67 13.06 41.54
C LEU A 490 -2.27 13.70 40.27
N CYS A 491 -2.59 15.01 40.34
CA CYS A 491 -3.24 15.78 39.30
C CYS A 491 -2.24 16.34 38.27
N THR A 492 -1.09 16.86 38.70
CA THR A 492 -0.10 17.46 37.80
C THR A 492 1.33 17.44 38.37
N THR A 493 2.26 17.08 37.47
CA THR A 493 3.72 17.14 37.72
C THR A 493 4.36 18.39 37.14
N SER A 494 3.56 19.33 36.61
CA SER A 494 4.05 20.56 35.97
C SER A 494 4.92 21.39 36.90
N LYS A 495 6.07 21.83 36.39
CA LYS A 495 6.97 22.77 37.11
C LYS A 495 6.27 24.10 37.43
N ALA A 496 5.28 24.50 36.63
CA ALA A 496 4.46 25.70 36.90
C ALA A 496 3.44 25.50 38.01
N ARG A 497 3.44 24.36 38.70
CA ARG A 497 2.59 24.01 39.83
C ARG A 497 1.08 24.24 39.60
N ARG A 498 0.62 24.11 38.35
CA ARG A 498 -0.77 24.30 37.97
C ARG A 498 -1.19 23.22 36.96
N ARG A 499 -2.48 22.89 36.95
CA ARG A 499 -3.07 22.00 35.93
C ARG A 499 -3.41 22.81 34.69
N GLN A 500 -3.16 22.23 33.56
CA GLN A 500 -3.59 22.70 32.24
C GLN A 500 -4.26 21.56 31.50
N LEU A 501 -5.37 21.84 30.82
CA LEU A 501 -6.05 20.94 29.94
C LEU A 501 -6.03 21.55 28.54
N THR A 502 -5.93 20.69 27.52
CA THR A 502 -6.16 21.07 26.14
C THR A 502 -7.32 20.22 25.64
N ILE A 503 -8.35 20.87 25.15
CA ILE A 503 -9.54 20.25 24.59
C ILE A 503 -9.80 20.78 23.19
N TYR A 504 -10.63 20.09 22.42
CA TYR A 504 -11.13 20.58 21.13
C TYR A 504 -12.35 21.50 21.35
N PRO A 505 -12.66 22.40 20.41
CA PRO A 505 -13.96 23.08 20.35
C PRO A 505 -15.11 22.07 20.35
N ARG A 506 -16.33 22.54 20.62
CA ARG A 506 -17.52 21.67 20.76
C ARG A 506 -18.09 21.21 19.43
N ASP A 507 -17.73 21.82 18.31
CA ASP A 507 -18.33 21.61 16.97
C ASP A 507 -17.67 20.46 16.20
#